data_7523f89cf16fb1b833e6d58c77ffce27
#
_entry.id   7523f89cf16fb1b833e6d58c77ffce27
#
_cell.length_a   1.000
_cell.length_b   1.000
_cell.length_c   1.000
_cell.angle_alpha   90.00
_cell.angle_beta   90.00
_cell.angle_gamma   90.00
#
_symmetry.space_group_name_H-M   'P 1'
#
loop_
_entity.id
_entity.type
_entity.pdbx_description
1 polymer ?
#
loop_
_entity_poly.entity_id
_entity_poly.type
_entity_poly.pdbx_seq_one_letter_code
_entity_poly.pdbx_strand_id
1 'polypeptide(L)'
;MERGNKVIEIKNIRKDFGKRTVLKDINFDVYEKEVVSIIGSSGSGKSTLLRCINLLERPTEGEILFHGKDIISGSMPLVKLREKVGMVFQQFNLFNNLSVLDNCVIGQMKVLKKTREEAEKTAKELLAKVGMERFINAKPAQISGGQKQRVAIARALAMEPEVLLFDEPTSALDPEMVGEVLKVMKDLAKSGLTMLVVTHEMDFAHDVSSRVVFMDQGVIVEDDRPEVIFDNPKHERTKEFLSRMLNK
;
A
#
# COMPACT_ATOMS: atom_id res chain seq x y z
N MET A 1 19.00 13.73 -7.51
CA MET A 1 19.16 13.00 -6.23
C MET A 1 19.54 11.57 -6.54
N GLU A 2 20.58 11.04 -5.92
CA GLU A 2 20.88 9.62 -6.01
C GLU A 2 19.70 8.84 -5.45
N ARG A 3 19.19 7.87 -6.22
CA ARG A 3 18.15 6.95 -5.73
C ARG A 3 18.76 6.11 -4.60
N GLY A 4 18.05 5.96 -3.49
CA GLY A 4 18.47 5.10 -2.38
C GLY A 4 18.67 3.63 -2.78
N ASN A 5 18.88 2.73 -1.81
CA ASN A 5 19.00 1.31 -2.09
C ASN A 5 17.66 0.75 -2.62
N LYS A 6 17.73 -0.20 -3.56
CA LYS A 6 16.55 -0.92 -4.02
C LYS A 6 16.02 -1.82 -2.91
N VAL A 7 14.74 -1.70 -2.59
CA VAL A 7 14.05 -2.55 -1.61
C VAL A 7 13.29 -3.66 -2.32
N ILE A 8 12.58 -3.32 -3.41
CA ILE A 8 11.82 -4.27 -4.22
C ILE A 8 12.26 -4.13 -5.67
N GLU A 9 12.53 -5.28 -6.33
CA GLU A 9 12.76 -5.37 -7.76
C GLU A 9 11.75 -6.34 -8.36
N ILE A 10 11.03 -5.91 -9.38
CA ILE A 10 10.04 -6.70 -10.09
C ILE A 10 10.53 -6.87 -11.52
N LYS A 11 10.69 -8.14 -11.96
CA LYS A 11 11.26 -8.49 -13.27
C LYS A 11 10.32 -9.41 -14.02
N ASN A 12 9.82 -8.94 -15.16
CA ASN A 12 9.01 -9.69 -16.13
C ASN A 12 7.80 -10.39 -15.47
N ILE A 13 7.15 -9.72 -14.50
CA ILE A 13 6.02 -10.31 -13.80
C ILE A 13 4.82 -10.43 -14.72
N ARG A 14 4.36 -11.66 -14.84
CA ARG A 14 3.09 -12.05 -15.45
C ARG A 14 2.16 -12.66 -14.42
N LYS A 15 0.86 -12.33 -14.51
CA LYS A 15 -0.16 -12.98 -13.70
C LYS A 15 -1.38 -13.33 -14.55
N ASP A 16 -1.68 -14.61 -14.57
CA ASP A 16 -2.87 -15.17 -15.22
C ASP A 16 -3.87 -15.64 -14.17
N PHE A 17 -5.16 -15.46 -14.45
CA PHE A 17 -6.28 -16.07 -13.76
C PHE A 17 -7.07 -16.91 -14.79
N GLY A 18 -6.81 -18.21 -14.80
CA GLY A 18 -7.32 -19.10 -15.83
C GLY A 18 -6.82 -18.65 -17.22
N LYS A 19 -7.75 -18.29 -18.12
CA LYS A 19 -7.43 -17.84 -19.48
C LYS A 19 -7.17 -16.32 -19.60
N ARG A 20 -7.38 -15.57 -18.51
CA ARG A 20 -7.23 -14.10 -18.52
C ARG A 20 -5.88 -13.69 -17.97
N THR A 21 -5.05 -13.06 -18.80
CA THR A 21 -3.84 -12.39 -18.36
C THR A 21 -4.17 -11.02 -17.79
N VAL A 22 -3.80 -10.77 -16.53
CA VAL A 22 -4.06 -9.52 -15.81
C VAL A 22 -2.80 -8.66 -15.72
N LEU A 23 -1.64 -9.26 -15.51
CA LEU A 23 -0.35 -8.56 -15.59
C LEU A 23 0.46 -9.15 -16.73
N LYS A 24 1.09 -8.26 -17.52
CA LYS A 24 1.82 -8.61 -18.74
C LYS A 24 3.21 -7.96 -18.68
N ASP A 25 4.22 -8.74 -18.38
CA ASP A 25 5.62 -8.28 -18.40
C ASP A 25 5.88 -7.00 -17.59
N ILE A 26 5.49 -7.01 -16.31
CA ILE A 26 5.71 -5.87 -15.41
C ILE A 26 7.16 -5.85 -14.95
N ASN A 27 7.82 -4.72 -15.20
CA ASN A 27 9.16 -4.41 -14.73
C ASN A 27 9.12 -3.12 -13.92
N PHE A 28 9.57 -3.16 -12.65
CA PHE A 28 9.37 -2.07 -11.71
C PHE A 28 10.27 -2.21 -10.48
N ASP A 29 10.95 -1.15 -10.08
CA ASP A 29 11.79 -1.09 -8.88
C ASP A 29 11.20 -0.14 -7.84
N VAL A 30 11.40 -0.42 -6.57
CA VAL A 30 11.07 0.47 -5.45
C VAL A 30 12.32 0.72 -4.62
N TYR A 31 12.55 1.98 -4.27
CA TYR A 31 13.71 2.41 -3.51
C TYR A 31 13.32 2.80 -2.08
N GLU A 32 14.29 2.74 -1.15
CA GLU A 32 14.09 3.17 0.24
C GLU A 32 13.56 4.61 0.31
N LYS A 33 12.58 4.82 1.18
CA LYS A 33 11.93 6.12 1.44
C LYS A 33 11.17 6.70 0.23
N GLU A 34 11.00 5.93 -0.82
CA GLU A 34 10.22 6.33 -1.99
C GLU A 34 8.72 6.19 -1.69
N VAL A 35 7.93 7.16 -2.12
CA VAL A 35 6.47 7.09 -2.16
C VAL A 35 6.05 6.96 -3.62
N VAL A 36 5.57 5.80 -4.00
CA VAL A 36 5.12 5.53 -5.37
C VAL A 36 3.60 5.44 -5.40
N SER A 37 2.95 6.31 -6.15
CA SER A 37 1.53 6.16 -6.47
C SER A 37 1.35 5.38 -7.77
N ILE A 38 0.46 4.39 -7.73
CA ILE A 38 0.06 3.60 -8.90
C ILE A 38 -1.36 4.01 -9.26
N ILE A 39 -1.50 4.66 -10.41
CA ILE A 39 -2.79 5.12 -10.96
C ILE A 39 -3.17 4.36 -12.22
N GLY A 40 -4.43 4.45 -12.65
CA GLY A 40 -4.89 3.80 -13.88
C GLY A 40 -6.34 3.36 -13.81
N SER A 41 -6.88 2.92 -14.93
CA SER A 41 -8.27 2.50 -15.07
C SER A 41 -8.62 1.29 -14.17
N SER A 42 -9.90 1.14 -13.82
CA SER A 42 -10.37 -0.05 -13.12
C SER A 42 -10.06 -1.30 -13.93
N GLY A 43 -9.58 -2.34 -13.26
CA GLY A 43 -9.21 -3.61 -13.90
C GLY A 43 -7.86 -3.58 -14.65
N SER A 44 -7.06 -2.52 -14.55
CA SER A 44 -5.72 -2.45 -15.18
C SER A 44 -4.64 -3.31 -14.49
N GLY A 45 -4.95 -3.94 -13.35
CA GLY A 45 -4.02 -4.86 -12.66
C GLY A 45 -3.34 -4.28 -11.42
N LYS A 46 -3.59 -3.03 -11.02
CA LYS A 46 -2.94 -2.34 -9.89
C LYS A 46 -2.96 -3.14 -8.58
N SER A 47 -4.14 -3.52 -8.11
CA SER A 47 -4.31 -4.32 -6.87
C SER A 47 -3.67 -5.70 -7.01
N THR A 48 -3.70 -6.30 -8.20
CA THR A 48 -3.05 -7.58 -8.48
C THR A 48 -1.53 -7.46 -8.35
N LEU A 49 -0.95 -6.35 -8.85
CA LEU A 49 0.48 -6.08 -8.70
C LEU A 49 0.88 -5.97 -7.21
N LEU A 50 0.16 -5.17 -6.41
CA LEU A 50 0.41 -5.09 -4.97
C LEU A 50 0.32 -6.45 -4.28
N ARG A 51 -0.69 -7.25 -4.62
CA ARG A 51 -0.87 -8.59 -4.06
C ARG A 51 0.22 -9.58 -4.49
N CYS A 52 0.80 -9.40 -5.66
CA CYS A 52 1.98 -10.17 -6.07
C CYS A 52 3.21 -9.78 -5.24
N ILE A 53 3.43 -8.50 -4.94
CA ILE A 53 4.55 -8.01 -4.12
C ILE A 53 4.51 -8.61 -2.70
N ASN A 54 3.33 -8.78 -2.12
CA ASN A 54 3.14 -9.38 -0.80
C ASN A 54 2.91 -10.90 -0.84
N LEU A 55 2.98 -11.51 -2.03
CA LEU A 55 2.64 -12.93 -2.28
C LEU A 55 1.27 -13.36 -1.73
N LEU A 56 0.30 -12.45 -1.67
CA LEU A 56 -1.13 -12.80 -1.53
C LEU A 56 -1.66 -13.42 -2.81
N GLU A 57 -1.11 -12.99 -3.95
CA GLU A 57 -1.25 -13.62 -5.25
C GLU A 57 0.13 -14.05 -5.74
N ARG A 58 0.30 -15.32 -6.08
CA ARG A 58 1.55 -15.78 -6.66
C ARG A 58 1.61 -15.42 -8.14
N PRO A 59 2.66 -14.75 -8.64
CA PRO A 59 2.87 -14.54 -10.06
C PRO A 59 2.86 -15.86 -10.84
N THR A 60 2.47 -15.81 -12.12
CA THR A 60 2.54 -16.96 -13.02
C THR A 60 3.96 -17.13 -13.55
N GLU A 61 4.62 -16.02 -13.87
CA GLU A 61 6.00 -15.97 -14.37
C GLU A 61 6.72 -14.72 -13.83
N GLY A 62 8.05 -14.71 -13.91
CA GLY A 62 8.90 -13.61 -13.50
C GLY A 62 9.47 -13.75 -12.10
N GLU A 63 10.17 -12.71 -11.65
CA GLU A 63 10.86 -12.65 -10.36
C GLU A 63 10.46 -11.42 -9.57
N ILE A 64 10.35 -11.57 -8.25
CA ILE A 64 10.25 -10.45 -7.31
C ILE A 64 11.36 -10.62 -6.27
N LEU A 65 12.23 -9.61 -6.20
CA LEU A 65 13.31 -9.59 -5.22
C LEU A 65 12.98 -8.59 -4.11
N PHE A 66 13.18 -9.00 -2.88
CA PHE A 66 13.15 -8.14 -1.70
C PHE A 66 14.56 -8.09 -1.11
N HIS A 67 15.21 -6.93 -1.11
CA HIS A 67 16.63 -6.75 -0.80
C HIS A 67 17.51 -7.77 -1.56
N GLY A 68 17.27 -7.94 -2.85
CA GLY A 68 18.02 -8.85 -3.73
C GLY A 68 17.73 -10.34 -3.53
N LYS A 69 16.80 -10.73 -2.63
CA LYS A 69 16.40 -12.13 -2.39
C LYS A 69 15.09 -12.42 -3.12
N ASP A 70 15.07 -13.44 -3.96
CA ASP A 70 13.85 -13.86 -4.64
C ASP A 70 12.82 -14.43 -3.66
N ILE A 71 11.69 -13.74 -3.56
CA ILE A 71 10.60 -14.12 -2.63
C ILE A 71 9.69 -15.20 -3.21
N ILE A 72 9.69 -15.40 -4.55
CA ILE A 72 8.84 -16.39 -5.22
C ILE A 72 9.41 -17.79 -5.08
N SER A 73 10.74 -17.91 -5.11
CA SER A 73 11.45 -19.20 -4.95
C SER A 73 11.33 -19.82 -3.55
N GLY A 74 10.84 -19.04 -2.56
CA GLY A 74 10.76 -19.47 -1.17
C GLY A 74 12.06 -19.27 -0.37
N SER A 75 13.01 -18.49 -0.90
CA SER A 75 14.24 -18.13 -0.20
C SER A 75 14.01 -17.32 1.10
N MET A 76 12.81 -16.73 1.23
CA MET A 76 12.35 -16.05 2.43
C MET A 76 11.00 -16.63 2.90
N PRO A 77 10.85 -16.97 4.21
CA PRO A 77 9.55 -17.38 4.75
C PRO A 77 8.49 -16.30 4.58
N LEU A 78 7.26 -16.66 4.13
CA LEU A 78 6.16 -15.72 3.91
C LEU A 78 5.82 -14.86 5.13
N VAL A 79 5.95 -15.42 6.33
CA VAL A 79 5.73 -14.68 7.58
C VAL A 79 6.73 -13.53 7.70
N LYS A 80 8.00 -13.77 7.36
CA LYS A 80 9.05 -12.75 7.40
C LYS A 80 8.86 -11.70 6.30
N LEU A 81 8.47 -12.11 5.11
CA LEU A 81 8.12 -11.16 4.05
C LEU A 81 6.99 -10.23 4.50
N ARG A 82 5.88 -10.79 5.01
CA ARG A 82 4.69 -10.03 5.41
C ARG A 82 4.87 -9.24 6.72
N GLU A 83 5.90 -9.55 7.51
CA GLU A 83 6.37 -8.71 8.60
C GLU A 83 6.98 -7.42 8.05
N LYS A 84 7.82 -7.52 7.00
CA LYS A 84 8.57 -6.42 6.40
C LYS A 84 7.79 -5.64 5.33
N VAL A 85 6.90 -6.30 4.62
CA VAL A 85 6.05 -5.72 3.59
C VAL A 85 4.60 -5.77 4.07
N GLY A 86 4.20 -4.72 4.79
CA GLY A 86 2.84 -4.56 5.32
C GLY A 86 1.84 -4.23 4.21
N MET A 87 0.54 -4.49 4.47
CA MET A 87 -0.51 -4.16 3.52
C MET A 87 -1.75 -3.60 4.22
N VAL A 88 -2.25 -2.49 3.70
CA VAL A 88 -3.51 -1.85 4.05
C VAL A 88 -4.48 -2.05 2.89
N PHE A 89 -5.63 -2.65 3.17
CA PHE A 89 -6.62 -3.03 2.16
C PHE A 89 -7.72 -1.99 2.03
N GLN A 90 -8.41 -1.99 0.90
CA GLN A 90 -9.63 -1.23 0.66
C GLN A 90 -10.73 -1.56 1.69
N GLN A 91 -10.95 -2.85 1.97
CA GLN A 91 -11.81 -3.33 3.04
C GLN A 91 -10.96 -3.52 4.30
N PHE A 92 -11.03 -2.67 5.24
CA PHE A 92 -10.25 -2.54 6.49
C PHE A 92 -9.69 -3.84 7.10
N ASN A 93 -10.36 -4.97 6.89
CA ASN A 93 -10.00 -6.33 7.34
C ASN A 93 -9.65 -6.41 8.84
N LEU A 94 -10.35 -5.63 9.67
CA LEU A 94 -10.19 -5.70 11.12
C LEU A 94 -10.83 -6.98 11.68
N PHE A 95 -10.24 -7.51 12.74
CA PHE A 95 -10.83 -8.60 13.51
C PHE A 95 -12.01 -8.06 14.31
N ASN A 96 -13.24 -8.39 13.90
CA ASN A 96 -14.46 -7.85 14.47
C ASN A 96 -14.70 -8.24 15.95
N ASN A 97 -14.15 -9.36 16.38
CA ASN A 97 -14.22 -9.88 17.75
C ASN A 97 -13.19 -9.25 18.70
N LEU A 98 -12.18 -8.52 18.16
CA LEU A 98 -11.14 -7.85 18.91
C LEU A 98 -11.45 -6.35 19.08
N SER A 99 -10.91 -5.74 20.15
CA SER A 99 -10.91 -4.28 20.31
C SER A 99 -10.00 -3.61 19.28
N VAL A 100 -10.09 -2.30 19.17
CA VAL A 100 -9.15 -1.46 18.37
C VAL A 100 -7.71 -1.71 18.83
N LEU A 101 -7.47 -1.71 20.15
CA LEU A 101 -6.16 -1.99 20.72
C LEU A 101 -5.69 -3.40 20.37
N ASP A 102 -6.53 -4.43 20.61
CA ASP A 102 -6.13 -5.81 20.37
C ASP A 102 -5.91 -6.11 18.88
N ASN A 103 -6.57 -5.42 17.96
CA ASN A 103 -6.25 -5.48 16.53
C ASN A 103 -4.79 -5.11 16.24
N CYS A 104 -4.25 -4.12 16.95
CA CYS A 104 -2.85 -3.70 16.79
C CYS A 104 -1.87 -4.55 17.60
N VAL A 105 -2.32 -5.22 18.67
CA VAL A 105 -1.48 -6.02 19.59
C VAL A 105 -1.23 -7.43 19.06
N ILE A 106 -2.27 -8.09 18.51
CA ILE A 106 -2.22 -9.53 18.24
C ILE A 106 -1.11 -9.94 17.28
N GLY A 107 -0.85 -9.15 16.23
CA GLY A 107 0.22 -9.40 15.27
C GLY A 107 1.61 -9.33 15.92
N GLN A 108 1.85 -8.32 16.74
CA GLN A 108 3.10 -8.14 17.45
C GLN A 108 3.41 -9.33 18.37
N MET A 109 2.43 -9.80 19.14
CA MET A 109 2.60 -10.95 20.03
C MET A 109 2.83 -12.26 19.26
N LYS A 110 2.04 -12.51 18.18
CA LYS A 110 2.08 -13.79 17.46
C LYS A 110 3.30 -13.91 16.54
N VAL A 111 3.68 -12.82 15.87
CA VAL A 111 4.74 -12.81 14.84
C VAL A 111 6.04 -12.27 15.41
N LEU A 112 6.04 -11.07 16.03
CA LEU A 112 7.24 -10.43 16.56
C LEU A 112 7.65 -10.98 17.94
N LYS A 113 6.81 -11.84 18.55
CA LYS A 113 7.04 -12.46 19.87
C LYS A 113 7.18 -11.46 21.02
N LYS A 114 6.68 -10.23 20.84
CA LYS A 114 6.64 -9.23 21.92
C LYS A 114 5.74 -9.67 23.07
N THR A 115 6.06 -9.26 24.27
CA THR A 115 5.15 -9.38 25.42
C THR A 115 3.89 -8.54 25.18
N ARG A 116 2.80 -8.83 25.89
CA ARG A 116 1.57 -8.04 25.79
C ARG A 116 1.81 -6.58 26.17
N GLU A 117 2.59 -6.34 27.20
CA GLU A 117 2.90 -4.99 27.69
C GLU A 117 3.66 -4.16 26.62
N GLU A 118 4.69 -4.72 26.01
CA GLU A 118 5.44 -4.08 24.91
C GLU A 118 4.54 -3.82 23.71
N ALA A 119 3.71 -4.79 23.32
CA ALA A 119 2.81 -4.68 22.19
C ALA A 119 1.73 -3.62 22.44
N GLU A 120 1.15 -3.54 23.65
CA GLU A 120 0.18 -2.52 24.01
C GLU A 120 0.78 -1.11 24.02
N LYS A 121 2.01 -0.95 24.52
CA LYS A 121 2.71 0.33 24.49
C LYS A 121 2.85 0.83 23.04
N THR A 122 3.43 0.02 22.16
CA THR A 122 3.57 0.34 20.72
C THR A 122 2.20 0.63 20.07
N ALA A 123 1.19 -0.19 20.36
CA ALA A 123 -0.14 -0.02 19.78
C ALA A 123 -0.80 1.30 20.21
N LYS A 124 -0.69 1.68 21.49
CA LYS A 124 -1.23 2.96 22.01
C LYS A 124 -0.56 4.17 21.37
N GLU A 125 0.78 4.13 21.20
CA GLU A 125 1.53 5.20 20.53
C GLU A 125 1.09 5.35 19.06
N LEU A 126 0.91 4.24 18.33
CA LEU A 126 0.47 4.26 16.93
C LEU A 126 -0.98 4.69 16.79
N LEU A 127 -1.86 4.21 17.67
CA LEU A 127 -3.27 4.63 17.69
C LEU A 127 -3.41 6.13 17.99
N ALA A 128 -2.58 6.69 18.87
CA ALA A 128 -2.54 8.14 19.11
C ALA A 128 -2.09 8.90 17.85
N LYS A 129 -1.05 8.41 17.13
CA LYS A 129 -0.57 9.03 15.87
C LYS A 129 -1.66 9.09 14.79
N VAL A 130 -2.58 8.14 14.76
CA VAL A 130 -3.71 8.13 13.81
C VAL A 130 -5.00 8.70 14.41
N GLY A 131 -4.95 9.34 15.60
CA GLY A 131 -6.09 9.98 16.28
C GLY A 131 -7.16 9.00 16.77
N MET A 132 -6.75 7.81 17.20
CA MET A 132 -7.65 6.74 17.67
C MET A 132 -7.48 6.40 19.16
N GLU A 133 -6.75 7.21 19.92
CA GLU A 133 -6.48 6.99 21.35
C GLU A 133 -7.73 6.89 22.22
N ARG A 134 -8.81 7.58 21.85
CA ARG A 134 -10.10 7.56 22.59
C ARG A 134 -10.94 6.32 22.32
N PHE A 135 -10.59 5.56 21.25
CA PHE A 135 -11.36 4.42 20.76
C PHE A 135 -10.69 3.07 21.02
N ILE A 136 -9.61 3.02 21.82
CA ILE A 136 -8.80 1.81 22.05
C ILE A 136 -9.61 0.60 22.53
N ASN A 137 -10.66 0.83 23.31
CA ASN A 137 -11.53 -0.21 23.85
C ASN A 137 -12.75 -0.51 22.94
N ALA A 138 -12.99 0.30 21.91
CA ALA A 138 -14.09 0.08 20.99
C ALA A 138 -13.86 -1.15 20.11
N LYS A 139 -14.95 -1.74 19.64
CA LYS A 139 -14.90 -2.78 18.60
C LYS A 139 -15.09 -2.15 17.21
N PRO A 140 -14.65 -2.82 16.13
CA PRO A 140 -14.82 -2.32 14.76
C PRO A 140 -16.25 -1.90 14.39
N ALA A 141 -17.25 -2.58 14.93
CA ALA A 141 -18.67 -2.23 14.70
C ALA A 141 -19.10 -0.88 15.30
N GLN A 142 -18.33 -0.32 16.22
CA GLN A 142 -18.64 0.90 16.97
C GLN A 142 -17.95 2.16 16.42
N ILE A 143 -17.17 2.02 15.35
CA ILE A 143 -16.38 3.08 14.76
C ILE A 143 -16.69 3.26 13.26
N SER A 144 -16.49 4.48 12.74
CA SER A 144 -16.77 4.84 11.35
C SER A 144 -15.80 4.16 10.35
N GLY A 145 -16.10 4.23 9.05
CA GLY A 145 -15.26 3.71 7.99
C GLY A 145 -13.85 4.32 8.02
N GLY A 146 -13.74 5.64 8.09
CA GLY A 146 -12.44 6.34 8.19
C GLY A 146 -11.67 5.98 9.46
N GLN A 147 -12.37 5.80 10.59
CA GLN A 147 -11.76 5.31 11.83
C GLN A 147 -11.24 3.88 11.69
N LYS A 148 -12.01 2.98 11.06
CA LYS A 148 -11.55 1.59 10.76
C LYS A 148 -10.29 1.61 9.91
N GLN A 149 -10.23 2.47 8.90
CA GLN A 149 -9.06 2.56 8.02
C GLN A 149 -7.83 3.07 8.80
N ARG A 150 -7.99 4.08 9.64
CA ARG A 150 -6.88 4.56 10.49
C ARG A 150 -6.39 3.48 11.46
N VAL A 151 -7.29 2.67 12.01
CA VAL A 151 -6.91 1.49 12.82
C VAL A 151 -6.19 0.43 11.98
N ALA A 152 -6.62 0.19 10.74
CA ALA A 152 -5.95 -0.75 9.83
C ALA A 152 -4.52 -0.28 9.50
N ILE A 153 -4.31 1.03 9.31
CA ILE A 153 -2.99 1.64 9.13
C ILE A 153 -2.14 1.44 10.41
N ALA A 154 -2.66 1.77 11.59
CA ALA A 154 -1.94 1.58 12.86
C ALA A 154 -1.57 0.12 13.09
N ARG A 155 -2.47 -0.82 12.80
CA ARG A 155 -2.20 -2.27 12.85
C ARG A 155 -1.07 -2.69 11.94
N ALA A 156 -1.03 -2.18 10.70
CA ALA A 156 0.04 -2.50 9.77
C ALA A 156 1.38 -1.93 10.25
N LEU A 157 1.39 -0.69 10.75
CA LEU A 157 2.58 -0.04 11.32
C LEU A 157 3.11 -0.74 12.57
N ALA A 158 2.23 -1.37 13.37
CA ALA A 158 2.60 -2.09 14.59
C ALA A 158 3.50 -3.31 14.32
N MET A 159 3.55 -3.77 13.06
CA MET A 159 4.47 -4.82 12.61
C MET A 159 5.87 -4.29 12.24
N GLU A 160 6.10 -2.97 12.33
CA GLU A 160 7.37 -2.31 12.00
C GLU A 160 7.83 -2.62 10.56
N PRO A 161 6.96 -2.40 9.55
CA PRO A 161 7.28 -2.75 8.18
C PRO A 161 8.33 -1.79 7.58
N GLU A 162 9.13 -2.31 6.65
CA GLU A 162 10.04 -1.51 5.82
C GLU A 162 9.33 -0.89 4.61
N VAL A 163 8.30 -1.58 4.11
CA VAL A 163 7.45 -1.13 3.00
C VAL A 163 5.99 -1.28 3.39
N LEU A 164 5.18 -0.27 3.11
CA LEU A 164 3.74 -0.34 3.32
C LEU A 164 2.99 -0.18 1.99
N LEU A 165 2.22 -1.21 1.66
CA LEU A 165 1.38 -1.26 0.46
C LEU A 165 -0.03 -0.80 0.81
N PHE A 166 -0.60 0.11 0.01
CA PHE A 166 -1.97 0.59 0.16
C PHE A 166 -2.79 0.24 -1.09
N ASP A 167 -3.79 -0.61 -0.94
CA ASP A 167 -4.71 -1.02 -2.00
C ASP A 167 -6.01 -0.21 -1.90
N GLU A 168 -6.09 0.92 -2.59
CA GLU A 168 -7.23 1.84 -2.63
C GLU A 168 -7.78 2.20 -1.23
N PRO A 169 -6.97 2.80 -0.34
CA PRO A 169 -7.29 2.95 1.08
C PRO A 169 -8.49 3.87 1.38
N THR A 170 -8.95 4.64 0.40
CA THR A 170 -10.06 5.60 0.55
C THR A 170 -11.33 5.18 -0.19
N SER A 171 -11.27 4.21 -1.10
CA SER A 171 -12.38 3.87 -2.02
C SER A 171 -13.64 3.33 -1.33
N ALA A 172 -13.53 2.83 -0.09
CA ALA A 172 -14.65 2.33 0.71
C ALA A 172 -15.15 3.36 1.75
N LEU A 173 -14.74 4.63 1.62
CA LEU A 173 -15.05 5.68 2.59
C LEU A 173 -16.04 6.69 2.03
N ASP A 174 -16.82 7.28 2.91
CA ASP A 174 -17.59 8.47 2.60
C ASP A 174 -16.64 9.65 2.33
N PRO A 175 -16.95 10.57 1.39
CA PRO A 175 -16.07 11.67 1.01
C PRO A 175 -15.57 12.52 2.19
N GLU A 176 -16.41 12.72 3.19
CA GLU A 176 -16.07 13.49 4.42
C GLU A 176 -14.94 12.86 5.23
N MET A 177 -14.74 11.53 5.11
CA MET A 177 -13.75 10.79 5.88
C MET A 177 -12.42 10.58 5.14
N VAL A 178 -12.38 10.85 3.83
CA VAL A 178 -11.19 10.65 2.99
C VAL A 178 -10.03 11.52 3.46
N GLY A 179 -10.30 12.80 3.77
CA GLY A 179 -9.28 13.78 4.16
C GLY A 179 -8.48 13.36 5.40
N GLU A 180 -9.12 12.75 6.41
CA GLU A 180 -8.45 12.30 7.63
C GLU A 180 -7.47 11.14 7.35
N VAL A 181 -7.86 10.21 6.47
CA VAL A 181 -7.00 9.08 6.09
C VAL A 181 -5.82 9.56 5.24
N LEU A 182 -6.07 10.45 4.27
CA LEU A 182 -5.00 11.03 3.44
C LEU A 182 -4.01 11.85 4.28
N LYS A 183 -4.47 12.54 5.32
CA LYS A 183 -3.60 13.25 6.26
C LYS A 183 -2.64 12.30 6.95
N VAL A 184 -3.14 11.17 7.49
CA VAL A 184 -2.29 10.14 8.10
C VAL A 184 -1.27 9.62 7.11
N MET A 185 -1.67 9.33 5.86
CA MET A 185 -0.75 8.86 4.81
C MET A 185 0.31 9.91 4.44
N LYS A 186 -0.07 11.20 4.37
CA LYS A 186 0.88 12.32 4.17
C LYS A 186 1.93 12.39 5.29
N ASP A 187 1.51 12.19 6.54
CA ASP A 187 2.41 12.21 7.69
C ASP A 187 3.37 11.00 7.69
N LEU A 188 2.90 9.83 7.25
CA LEU A 188 3.75 8.65 7.05
C LEU A 188 4.79 8.86 5.95
N ALA A 189 4.41 9.45 4.82
CA ALA A 189 5.32 9.81 3.74
C ALA A 189 6.44 10.75 4.24
N LYS A 190 6.07 11.78 5.01
CA LYS A 190 7.04 12.72 5.63
C LYS A 190 7.98 12.04 6.62
N SER A 191 7.56 10.96 7.27
CA SER A 191 8.42 10.20 8.18
C SER A 191 9.47 9.34 7.48
N GLY A 192 9.45 9.28 6.14
CA GLY A 192 10.39 8.50 5.33
C GLY A 192 10.04 7.01 5.23
N LEU A 193 8.79 6.63 5.46
CA LEU A 193 8.33 5.26 5.22
C LEU A 193 8.25 5.01 3.71
N THR A 194 8.79 3.87 3.25
CA THR A 194 8.64 3.44 1.85
C THR A 194 7.19 2.99 1.61
N MET A 195 6.53 3.57 0.61
CA MET A 195 5.11 3.35 0.37
C MET A 195 4.82 3.10 -1.11
N LEU A 196 3.97 2.09 -1.38
CA LEU A 196 3.31 1.91 -2.68
C LEU A 196 1.81 2.09 -2.48
N VAL A 197 1.22 3.02 -3.22
CA VAL A 197 -0.16 3.43 -3.01
C VAL A 197 -0.95 3.30 -4.31
N VAL A 198 -1.83 2.33 -4.41
CA VAL A 198 -2.87 2.32 -5.45
C VAL A 198 -3.95 3.29 -5.01
N THR A 199 -4.20 4.32 -5.81
CA THR A 199 -5.14 5.38 -5.44
C THR A 199 -5.87 5.96 -6.64
N HIS A 200 -7.04 6.53 -6.37
CA HIS A 200 -7.81 7.40 -7.27
C HIS A 200 -7.78 8.87 -6.80
N GLU A 201 -7.06 9.16 -5.70
CA GLU A 201 -6.88 10.52 -5.18
C GLU A 201 -5.72 11.19 -5.94
N MET A 202 -6.04 11.91 -7.01
CA MET A 202 -5.02 12.49 -7.90
C MET A 202 -4.19 13.58 -7.21
N ASP A 203 -4.81 14.40 -6.37
CA ASP A 203 -4.11 15.42 -5.58
C ASP A 203 -3.11 14.80 -4.60
N PHE A 204 -3.48 13.67 -3.98
CA PHE A 204 -2.54 12.93 -3.14
C PHE A 204 -1.37 12.38 -3.96
N ALA A 205 -1.65 11.77 -5.11
CA ALA A 205 -0.62 11.21 -5.98
C ALA A 205 0.32 12.29 -6.50
N HIS A 206 -0.19 13.48 -6.82
CA HIS A 206 0.60 14.63 -7.25
C HIS A 206 1.47 15.20 -6.11
N ASP A 207 0.87 15.50 -4.94
CA ASP A 207 1.52 16.28 -3.88
C ASP A 207 2.45 15.48 -2.99
N VAL A 208 2.27 14.16 -2.89
CA VAL A 208 2.93 13.33 -1.87
C VAL A 208 3.90 12.34 -2.47
N SER A 209 3.67 11.92 -3.70
CA SER A 209 4.50 10.89 -4.32
C SER A 209 5.82 11.47 -4.83
N SER A 210 6.88 10.70 -4.69
CA SER A 210 8.15 10.97 -5.37
C SER A 210 8.14 10.45 -6.80
N ARG A 211 7.18 9.54 -7.11
CA ARG A 211 7.05 8.89 -8.41
C ARG A 211 5.62 8.40 -8.62
N VAL A 212 5.14 8.50 -9.85
CA VAL A 212 3.81 8.03 -10.26
C VAL A 212 3.94 7.05 -11.41
N VAL A 213 3.25 5.92 -11.28
CA VAL A 213 3.20 4.85 -12.27
C VAL A 213 1.78 4.78 -12.82
N PHE A 214 1.62 5.00 -14.12
CA PHE A 214 0.35 4.80 -14.79
C PHE A 214 0.27 3.41 -15.40
N MET A 215 -0.74 2.63 -14.99
CA MET A 215 -1.01 1.28 -15.48
C MET A 215 -2.29 1.25 -16.32
N ASP A 216 -2.22 0.63 -17.49
CA ASP A 216 -3.39 0.32 -18.31
C ASP A 216 -3.26 -1.06 -18.95
N GLN A 217 -4.37 -1.80 -19.04
CA GLN A 217 -4.47 -3.12 -19.68
C GLN A 217 -3.37 -4.13 -19.26
N GLY A 218 -2.93 -4.08 -18.01
CA GLY A 218 -1.98 -5.01 -17.43
C GLY A 218 -0.50 -4.70 -17.70
N VAL A 219 -0.18 -3.51 -18.20
CA VAL A 219 1.19 -3.03 -18.40
C VAL A 219 1.41 -1.69 -17.72
N ILE A 220 2.66 -1.36 -17.42
CA ILE A 220 3.08 -0.02 -17.06
C ILE A 220 3.22 0.78 -18.37
N VAL A 221 2.41 1.82 -18.52
CA VAL A 221 2.41 2.68 -19.71
C VAL A 221 3.38 3.84 -19.53
N GLU A 222 3.39 4.43 -18.34
CA GLU A 222 4.24 5.56 -18.02
C GLU A 222 4.67 5.51 -16.56
N ASP A 223 5.90 5.91 -16.28
CA ASP A 223 6.54 5.86 -14.98
C ASP A 223 7.53 7.02 -14.88
N ASP A 224 7.14 8.06 -14.16
CA ASP A 224 7.95 9.28 -14.03
C ASP A 224 7.58 10.04 -12.73
N ARG A 225 8.20 11.21 -12.53
CA ARG A 225 7.85 12.13 -11.45
C ARG A 225 6.42 12.66 -11.61
N PRO A 226 5.76 13.05 -10.50
CA PRO A 226 4.39 13.56 -10.53
C PRO A 226 4.21 14.70 -11.55
N GLU A 227 5.11 15.68 -11.57
CA GLU A 227 5.01 16.84 -12.47
C GLU A 227 5.04 16.44 -13.94
N VAL A 228 5.75 15.36 -14.30
CA VAL A 228 5.77 14.86 -15.67
C VAL A 228 4.46 14.17 -16.01
N ILE A 229 3.99 13.29 -15.12
CA ILE A 229 2.77 12.50 -15.34
C ILE A 229 1.53 13.40 -15.39
N PHE A 230 1.40 14.38 -14.50
CA PHE A 230 0.19 15.19 -14.37
C PHE A 230 0.19 16.42 -15.30
N ASP A 231 1.34 17.11 -15.44
CA ASP A 231 1.40 18.38 -16.17
C ASP A 231 1.79 18.21 -17.64
N ASN A 232 2.64 17.21 -17.93
CA ASN A 232 3.16 16.98 -19.28
C ASN A 232 3.34 15.49 -19.60
N PRO A 233 2.28 14.68 -19.56
CA PRO A 233 2.36 13.25 -19.85
C PRO A 233 2.83 12.98 -21.28
N LYS A 234 3.74 12.02 -21.43
CA LYS A 234 4.37 11.67 -22.72
C LYS A 234 3.49 10.77 -23.57
N HIS A 235 2.70 9.89 -22.92
CA HIS A 235 1.86 8.91 -23.60
C HIS A 235 0.43 9.42 -23.79
N GLU A 236 -0.11 9.29 -24.99
CA GLU A 236 -1.50 9.69 -25.28
C GLU A 236 -2.51 9.00 -24.36
N ARG A 237 -2.26 7.75 -24.01
CA ARG A 237 -3.14 7.00 -23.12
C ARG A 237 -3.17 7.58 -21.70
N THR A 238 -2.04 8.11 -21.21
CA THR A 238 -1.95 8.83 -19.93
C THR A 238 -2.77 10.12 -19.99
N LYS A 239 -2.63 10.90 -21.07
CA LYS A 239 -3.38 12.14 -21.29
C LYS A 239 -4.89 11.89 -21.30
N GLU A 240 -5.35 10.88 -22.05
CA GLU A 240 -6.76 10.48 -22.10
C GLU A 240 -7.31 10.09 -20.71
N PHE A 241 -6.52 9.34 -19.93
CA PHE A 241 -6.91 8.94 -18.58
C PHE A 241 -7.05 10.15 -17.67
N LEU A 242 -6.03 11.00 -17.61
CA LEU A 242 -6.01 12.18 -16.75
C LEU A 242 -7.09 13.19 -17.12
N SER A 243 -7.33 13.45 -18.42
CA SER A 243 -8.38 14.36 -18.85
C SER A 243 -9.77 13.94 -18.35
N ARG A 244 -10.03 12.64 -18.24
CA ARG A 244 -11.30 12.12 -17.71
C ARG A 244 -11.40 12.21 -16.19
N MET A 245 -10.27 12.19 -15.49
CA MET A 245 -10.22 12.21 -14.03
C MET A 245 -10.20 13.63 -13.47
N LEU A 246 -9.52 14.56 -14.15
CA LEU A 246 -9.36 15.95 -13.70
C LEU A 246 -10.53 16.86 -14.12
N ASN A 247 -11.31 16.48 -15.14
CA ASN A 247 -12.49 17.21 -15.60
C ASN A 247 -13.80 16.75 -14.93
N LYS A 248 -13.72 16.05 -13.82
CA LYS A 248 -14.84 15.71 -12.94
C LYS A 248 -14.86 16.67 -11.76
#